data_2e24d26285a3a9af05a347d54d6ccf27
#
_entry.id   2e24d26285a3a9af05a347d54d6ccf27
#
_cell.length_a   1.000
_cell.length_b   1.000
_cell.length_c   1.000
_cell.angle_alpha   90.00
_cell.angle_beta   90.00
_cell.angle_gamma   90.00
#
_symmetry.space_group_name_H-M   'P 1'
#
loop_
_entity.id
_entity.type
_entity.pdbx_description
1 polymer ?
#
loop_
_entity_poly.entity_id
_entity_poly.type
_entity_poly.pdbx_seq_one_letter_code
_entity_poly.pdbx_strand_id
1 'polypeptide(L)'
;QVMLLERTAWSDNAVTAAEVTGLQVFRDLFAREALRPGEEIEVGSLCVLFTDLLESTRMYREIGDARAFGLVMQHFDVLKRHIADEDGALVKTIGDAVLAVFRRPVSAVRALLKASREFAEPAPGGRPLMLKAGINYGPCIAVTLNDRLDYFGSTVNIAARLVGLCRGGDAVISSEVRKDAEVEAYLREARHQIEEVRAALKGFDQKHFDLARIVPRWAMAKSDLPSTPKTERF
;
A
#
# COMPACT_ATOMS: atom_id res chain seq x y z
N GLN A 1 36.88 10.32 -38.71
CA GLN A 1 35.88 9.49 -37.99
C GLN A 1 36.04 9.81 -36.50
N VAL A 2 35.04 10.42 -35.87
CA VAL A 2 35.00 10.61 -34.43
C VAL A 2 34.28 9.41 -33.85
N MET A 3 34.97 8.60 -33.05
CA MET A 3 34.32 7.56 -32.24
C MET A 3 33.85 8.17 -30.91
N LEU A 4 32.56 8.17 -30.66
CA LEU A 4 31.99 8.51 -29.36
C LEU A 4 31.91 7.23 -28.53
N LEU A 5 32.60 7.18 -27.42
CA LEU A 5 32.46 6.13 -26.42
C LEU A 5 31.44 6.62 -25.39
N GLU A 6 30.26 6.07 -25.42
CA GLU A 6 29.20 6.39 -24.47
C GLU A 6 29.01 5.25 -23.47
N ARG A 7 29.06 5.55 -22.18
CA ARG A 7 28.78 4.57 -21.15
C ARG A 7 27.26 4.45 -21.00
N THR A 8 26.68 3.39 -21.53
CA THR A 8 25.24 3.14 -21.49
C THR A 8 24.72 2.56 -20.17
N ALA A 9 25.62 2.16 -19.25
CA ALA A 9 25.24 1.67 -17.95
C ALA A 9 25.21 2.84 -16.93
N TRP A 10 24.08 3.02 -16.26
CA TRP A 10 23.95 3.91 -15.12
C TRP A 10 24.88 3.47 -14.00
N SER A 11 25.45 4.38 -13.25
CA SER A 11 26.22 4.03 -12.06
C SER A 11 25.27 3.49 -10.98
N ASP A 12 25.76 2.59 -10.12
CA ASP A 12 24.97 2.06 -8.99
C ASP A 12 24.47 3.15 -8.03
N ASN A 13 25.03 4.36 -8.13
CA ASN A 13 24.66 5.55 -7.37
C ASN A 13 23.76 6.54 -8.16
N ALA A 14 23.27 6.17 -9.34
CA ALA A 14 22.37 7.04 -10.09
C ALA A 14 20.98 7.03 -9.43
N VAL A 15 20.47 8.21 -9.12
CA VAL A 15 19.11 8.38 -8.58
C VAL A 15 18.11 8.15 -9.72
N THR A 16 17.20 7.20 -9.52
CA THR A 16 16.18 6.86 -10.51
C THR A 16 14.93 7.73 -10.35
N ALA A 17 14.10 7.81 -11.40
CA ALA A 17 12.81 8.48 -11.34
C ALA A 17 11.89 7.87 -10.25
N ALA A 18 11.92 6.54 -10.05
CA ALA A 18 11.18 5.89 -8.97
C ALA A 18 11.61 6.36 -7.58
N GLU A 19 12.91 6.54 -7.38
CA GLU A 19 13.44 7.03 -6.09
C GLU A 19 12.99 8.46 -5.82
N VAL A 20 13.11 9.35 -6.79
CA VAL A 20 12.75 10.76 -6.61
C VAL A 20 11.25 10.94 -6.45
N THR A 21 10.46 10.38 -7.36
CA THR A 21 9.00 10.55 -7.37
C THR A 21 8.31 9.81 -6.22
N GLY A 22 8.98 8.79 -5.64
CA GLY A 22 8.54 8.07 -4.45
C GLY A 22 8.87 8.78 -3.13
N LEU A 23 9.58 9.92 -3.14
CA LEU A 23 9.84 10.71 -1.93
C LEU A 23 8.71 11.68 -1.64
N GLN A 24 8.15 11.66 -0.42
CA GLN A 24 7.10 12.61 -0.03
C GLN A 24 7.56 14.06 -0.14
N VAL A 25 8.78 14.38 0.29
CA VAL A 25 9.36 15.72 0.20
C VAL A 25 9.42 16.24 -1.23
N PHE A 26 9.83 15.39 -2.19
CA PHE A 26 9.83 15.76 -3.60
C PHE A 26 8.40 16.07 -4.10
N ARG A 27 7.44 15.23 -3.71
CA ARG A 27 6.04 15.41 -4.09
C ARG A 27 5.44 16.68 -3.52
N ASP A 28 5.76 17.02 -2.28
CA ASP A 28 5.27 18.23 -1.61
C ASP A 28 5.84 19.50 -2.22
N LEU A 29 7.10 19.46 -2.68
CA LEU A 29 7.80 20.63 -3.20
C LEU A 29 7.67 20.80 -4.72
N PHE A 30 7.68 19.72 -5.48
CA PHE A 30 7.86 19.74 -6.94
C PHE A 30 6.78 19.04 -7.75
N ALA A 31 5.68 18.56 -7.12
CA ALA A 31 4.66 17.79 -7.81
C ALA A 31 4.01 18.51 -9.01
N ARG A 32 4.00 19.85 -8.99
CA ARG A 32 3.45 20.67 -10.08
C ARG A 32 4.41 20.85 -11.25
N GLU A 33 5.70 20.89 -10.96
CA GLU A 33 6.77 21.17 -11.93
C GLU A 33 7.48 19.90 -12.41
N ALA A 34 7.20 18.75 -11.80
CA ALA A 34 7.93 17.52 -12.08
C ALA A 34 7.81 17.07 -13.54
N LEU A 35 6.65 17.24 -14.14
CA LEU A 35 6.38 16.91 -15.54
C LEU A 35 5.46 17.98 -16.14
N ARG A 36 5.67 18.32 -17.41
CA ARG A 36 4.75 19.19 -18.16
C ARG A 36 3.44 18.47 -18.39
N PRO A 37 2.31 19.20 -18.50
CA PRO A 37 1.03 18.61 -18.86
C PRO A 37 1.14 17.78 -20.16
N GLY A 38 0.72 16.52 -20.10
CA GLY A 38 0.80 15.59 -21.24
C GLY A 38 2.12 14.85 -21.39
N GLU A 39 3.12 15.14 -20.58
CA GLU A 39 4.34 14.31 -20.50
C GLU A 39 4.13 13.13 -19.53
N GLU A 40 4.74 12.01 -19.88
CA GLU A 40 4.81 10.82 -19.05
C GLU A 40 6.25 10.31 -18.95
N ILE A 41 6.62 9.75 -17.82
CA ILE A 41 7.91 9.06 -17.67
C ILE A 41 7.71 7.68 -17.06
N GLU A 42 8.46 6.72 -17.58
CA GLU A 42 8.60 5.42 -16.94
C GLU A 42 9.44 5.57 -15.67
N VAL A 43 8.84 5.30 -14.51
CA VAL A 43 9.53 5.44 -13.23
C VAL A 43 10.14 4.14 -12.73
N GLY A 44 10.00 3.06 -13.49
CA GLY A 44 10.41 1.72 -13.06
C GLY A 44 9.39 1.09 -12.13
N SER A 45 9.82 0.13 -11.31
CA SER A 45 8.92 -0.62 -10.42
C SER A 45 8.74 0.09 -9.08
N LEU A 46 7.47 0.21 -8.68
CA LEU A 46 7.03 0.72 -7.38
C LEU A 46 6.07 -0.27 -6.70
N CYS A 47 6.09 -0.26 -5.39
CA CYS A 47 5.08 -0.93 -4.60
C CYS A 47 3.91 0.04 -4.37
N VAL A 48 2.74 -0.33 -4.85
CA VAL A 48 1.51 0.46 -4.78
C VAL A 48 0.62 -0.12 -3.70
N LEU A 49 0.23 0.72 -2.76
CA LEU A 49 -0.72 0.42 -1.69
C LEU A 49 -2.01 1.20 -1.94
N PHE A 50 -3.13 0.49 -2.04
CA PHE A 50 -4.47 1.05 -1.89
C PHE A 50 -5.07 0.61 -0.57
N THR A 51 -5.70 1.55 0.14
CA THR A 51 -6.51 1.25 1.33
C THR A 51 -7.91 1.81 1.14
N ASP A 52 -8.88 1.23 1.84
CA ASP A 52 -10.27 1.66 1.89
C ASP A 52 -10.85 1.32 3.27
N LEU A 53 -11.79 2.10 3.78
CA LEU A 53 -12.45 1.82 5.05
C LEU A 53 -13.61 0.83 4.85
N LEU A 54 -13.64 -0.21 5.69
CA LEU A 54 -14.76 -1.12 5.68
C LEU A 54 -16.04 -0.41 6.15
N GLU A 55 -17.11 -0.53 5.35
CA GLU A 55 -18.45 0.00 5.68
C GLU A 55 -18.50 1.50 6.00
N SER A 56 -17.66 2.32 5.39
CA SER A 56 -17.64 3.77 5.61
C SER A 56 -19.00 4.42 5.39
N THR A 57 -19.75 4.05 4.34
CA THR A 57 -21.10 4.53 4.08
C THR A 57 -22.06 4.24 5.23
N ARG A 58 -21.94 3.07 5.87
CA ARG A 58 -22.72 2.72 7.05
C ARG A 58 -22.33 3.59 8.25
N MET A 59 -21.03 3.83 8.43
CA MET A 59 -20.53 4.73 9.48
C MET A 59 -21.14 6.14 9.35
N TYR A 60 -21.17 6.72 8.14
CA TYR A 60 -21.78 8.03 7.90
C TYR A 60 -23.26 8.06 8.29
N ARG A 61 -24.02 7.00 7.97
CA ARG A 61 -25.43 6.90 8.35
C ARG A 61 -25.65 6.73 9.85
N GLU A 62 -24.77 6.02 10.56
CA GLU A 62 -24.94 5.73 11.98
C GLU A 62 -24.59 6.91 12.89
N ILE A 63 -23.51 7.65 12.57
CA ILE A 63 -23.00 8.70 13.47
C ILE A 63 -23.12 10.11 12.92
N GLY A 64 -23.63 10.26 11.68
CA GLY A 64 -23.80 11.52 10.97
C GLY A 64 -22.51 12.04 10.32
N ASP A 65 -22.69 12.88 9.29
CA ASP A 65 -21.61 13.29 8.37
C ASP A 65 -20.43 13.97 9.09
N ALA A 66 -20.69 14.89 9.96
CA ALA A 66 -19.61 15.65 10.63
C ALA A 66 -18.71 14.78 11.50
N ARG A 67 -19.27 13.82 12.25
CA ARG A 67 -18.50 12.91 13.09
C ARG A 67 -17.76 11.87 12.25
N ALA A 68 -18.44 11.33 11.23
CA ALA A 68 -17.82 10.37 10.31
C ALA A 68 -16.64 11.01 9.56
N PHE A 69 -16.80 12.23 9.06
CA PHE A 69 -15.73 12.99 8.43
C PHE A 69 -14.54 13.19 9.37
N GLY A 70 -14.79 13.52 10.65
CA GLY A 70 -13.72 13.61 11.65
C GLY A 70 -12.92 12.31 11.82
N LEU A 71 -13.59 11.14 11.81
CA LEU A 71 -12.92 9.84 11.86
C LEU A 71 -12.13 9.55 10.58
N VAL A 72 -12.65 9.94 9.40
CA VAL A 72 -11.92 9.79 8.13
C VAL A 72 -10.67 10.66 8.11
N MET A 73 -10.72 11.88 8.64
CA MET A 73 -9.52 12.74 8.75
C MET A 73 -8.48 12.14 9.69
N GLN A 74 -8.89 11.63 10.87
CA GLN A 74 -7.97 10.92 11.76
C GLN A 74 -7.35 9.67 11.11
N HIS A 75 -8.14 8.93 10.34
CA HIS A 75 -7.66 7.80 9.56
C HIS A 75 -6.57 8.21 8.56
N PHE A 76 -6.74 9.33 7.85
CA PHE A 76 -5.70 9.83 6.95
C PHE A 76 -4.42 10.24 7.69
N ASP A 77 -4.54 10.88 8.86
CA ASP A 77 -3.38 11.28 9.66
C ASP A 77 -2.57 10.07 10.13
N VAL A 78 -3.24 9.00 10.58
CA VAL A 78 -2.60 7.74 10.97
C VAL A 78 -1.89 7.09 9.78
N LEU A 79 -2.58 6.97 8.64
CA LEU A 79 -1.97 6.40 7.43
C LEU A 79 -0.77 7.24 6.96
N LYS A 80 -0.92 8.57 6.88
CA LYS A 80 0.15 9.46 6.44
C LYS A 80 1.40 9.29 7.30
N ARG A 81 1.25 9.19 8.60
CA ARG A 81 2.37 8.98 9.53
C ARG A 81 3.06 7.65 9.28
N HIS A 82 2.31 6.53 9.25
CA HIS A 82 2.92 5.21 9.02
C HIS A 82 3.51 5.03 7.62
N ILE A 83 2.94 5.70 6.60
CA ILE A 83 3.52 5.75 5.27
C ILE A 83 4.87 6.47 5.30
N ALA A 84 4.95 7.63 5.96
CA ALA A 84 6.19 8.41 6.09
C ALA A 84 7.26 7.68 6.91
N ASP A 85 6.87 7.01 8.02
CA ASP A 85 7.78 6.22 8.87
C ASP A 85 8.44 5.05 8.13
N GLU A 86 7.87 4.60 7.03
CA GLU A 86 8.38 3.52 6.18
C GLU A 86 8.89 4.02 4.82
N ASP A 87 9.31 5.29 4.74
CA ASP A 87 9.84 5.93 3.54
C ASP A 87 8.91 5.85 2.32
N GLY A 88 7.60 5.84 2.54
CA GLY A 88 6.59 5.88 1.51
C GLY A 88 6.11 7.29 1.19
N ALA A 89 5.38 7.42 0.10
CA ALA A 89 4.73 8.66 -0.29
C ALA A 89 3.22 8.47 -0.45
N LEU A 90 2.44 9.33 0.20
CA LEU A 90 1.02 9.45 -0.02
C LEU A 90 0.79 10.18 -1.35
N VAL A 91 0.16 9.52 -2.29
CA VAL A 91 -0.08 10.06 -3.64
C VAL A 91 -1.34 10.90 -3.65
N LYS A 92 -2.45 10.33 -3.20
CA LYS A 92 -3.77 10.99 -3.14
C LYS A 92 -4.74 10.23 -2.25
N THR A 93 -5.81 10.93 -1.89
CA THR A 93 -7.01 10.34 -1.27
C THR A 93 -8.15 10.31 -2.30
N ILE A 94 -9.02 9.31 -2.23
CA ILE A 94 -10.18 9.11 -3.11
C ILE A 94 -11.36 8.71 -2.22
N GLY A 95 -12.19 9.69 -1.83
CA GLY A 95 -13.17 9.45 -0.77
C GLY A 95 -12.49 9.15 0.56
N ASP A 96 -12.71 7.97 1.12
CA ASP A 96 -12.04 7.42 2.30
C ASP A 96 -10.87 6.49 1.96
N ALA A 97 -10.60 6.27 0.68
CA ALA A 97 -9.48 5.48 0.21
C ALA A 97 -8.18 6.29 0.15
N VAL A 98 -7.05 5.61 0.33
CA VAL A 98 -5.70 6.19 0.17
C VAL A 98 -4.93 5.42 -0.89
N LEU A 99 -4.25 6.14 -1.77
CA LEU A 99 -3.21 5.64 -2.66
C LEU A 99 -1.85 6.09 -2.14
N ALA A 100 -0.97 5.15 -1.88
CA ALA A 100 0.42 5.40 -1.51
C ALA A 100 1.38 4.54 -2.33
N VAL A 101 2.62 4.98 -2.43
CA VAL A 101 3.69 4.26 -3.12
C VAL A 101 4.92 4.12 -2.23
N PHE A 102 5.66 3.04 -2.46
CA PHE A 102 6.89 2.71 -1.75
C PHE A 102 7.89 2.14 -2.73
N ARG A 103 9.17 2.30 -2.44
CA ARG A 103 10.24 1.68 -3.22
C ARG A 103 10.37 0.19 -2.92
N ARG A 104 10.14 -0.21 -1.68
CA ARG A 104 10.30 -1.59 -1.18
C ARG A 104 8.94 -2.18 -0.78
N PRO A 105 8.60 -3.39 -1.24
CA PRO A 105 7.36 -4.05 -0.86
C PRO A 105 7.18 -4.21 0.65
N VAL A 106 8.25 -4.52 1.38
CA VAL A 106 8.19 -4.70 2.83
C VAL A 106 7.79 -3.41 3.56
N SER A 107 8.22 -2.24 3.06
CA SER A 107 7.82 -0.94 3.61
C SER A 107 6.31 -0.72 3.52
N ALA A 108 5.69 -1.05 2.37
CA ALA A 108 4.24 -0.97 2.20
C ALA A 108 3.49 -1.89 3.18
N VAL A 109 3.96 -3.13 3.33
CA VAL A 109 3.37 -4.11 4.25
C VAL A 109 3.49 -3.64 5.70
N ARG A 110 4.65 -3.13 6.11
CA ARG A 110 4.88 -2.61 7.48
C ARG A 110 4.01 -1.40 7.77
N ALA A 111 3.97 -0.41 6.89
CA ALA A 111 3.14 0.78 7.04
C ALA A 111 1.66 0.40 7.23
N LEU A 112 1.16 -0.48 6.36
CA LEU A 112 -0.21 -0.97 6.43
C LEU A 112 -0.51 -1.68 7.75
N LEU A 113 0.33 -2.65 8.14
CA LEU A 113 0.07 -3.46 9.33
C LEU A 113 0.19 -2.65 10.63
N LYS A 114 1.11 -1.67 10.71
CA LYS A 114 1.20 -0.73 11.82
C LYS A 114 -0.07 0.12 11.93
N ALA A 115 -0.54 0.71 10.82
CA ALA A 115 -1.78 1.47 10.77
C ALA A 115 -3.00 0.62 11.15
N SER A 116 -3.11 -0.58 10.59
CA SER A 116 -4.21 -1.51 10.89
C SER A 116 -4.27 -1.88 12.36
N ARG A 117 -3.12 -2.06 13.01
CA ARG A 117 -3.06 -2.33 14.45
C ARG A 117 -3.56 -1.15 15.27
N GLU A 118 -3.12 0.05 14.93
CA GLU A 118 -3.55 1.26 15.63
C GLU A 118 -5.07 1.50 15.50
N PHE A 119 -5.64 1.19 14.34
CA PHE A 119 -7.09 1.26 14.12
C PHE A 119 -7.88 0.20 14.89
N ALA A 120 -7.31 -0.99 15.07
CA ALA A 120 -7.92 -2.06 15.84
C ALA A 120 -7.91 -1.78 17.36
N GLU A 121 -6.91 -1.02 17.82
CA GLU A 121 -6.69 -0.67 19.24
C GLU A 121 -6.78 0.86 19.44
N PRO A 122 -7.96 1.50 19.22
CA PRO A 122 -8.07 2.95 19.32
C PRO A 122 -7.89 3.43 20.76
N ALA A 123 -7.53 4.70 20.92
CA ALA A 123 -7.47 5.34 22.21
C ALA A 123 -8.81 5.23 22.99
N PRO A 124 -8.81 5.32 24.34
CA PRO A 124 -10.02 5.22 25.12
C PRO A 124 -11.15 6.14 24.63
N GLY A 125 -12.33 5.57 24.38
CA GLY A 125 -13.49 6.28 23.80
C GLY A 125 -13.48 6.39 22.27
N GLY A 126 -12.43 5.91 21.59
CA GLY A 126 -12.38 5.83 20.14
C GLY A 126 -13.19 4.63 19.59
N ARG A 127 -13.58 4.73 18.31
CA ARG A 127 -14.23 3.63 17.58
C ARG A 127 -13.18 2.86 16.79
N PRO A 128 -13.10 1.52 16.89
CA PRO A 128 -12.26 0.73 16.02
C PRO A 128 -12.64 0.94 14.56
N LEU A 129 -11.65 1.09 13.69
CA LEU A 129 -11.80 1.14 12.24
C LEU A 129 -11.16 -0.09 11.63
N MET A 130 -11.73 -0.59 10.55
CA MET A 130 -11.16 -1.70 9.79
C MET A 130 -10.79 -1.27 8.38
N LEU A 131 -9.56 -1.54 8.01
CA LEU A 131 -9.08 -1.32 6.65
C LEU A 131 -9.30 -2.56 5.78
N LYS A 132 -9.52 -2.29 4.51
CA LYS A 132 -9.26 -3.20 3.39
C LYS A 132 -8.06 -2.67 2.65
N ALA A 133 -7.12 -3.51 2.25
CA ALA A 133 -5.95 -3.05 1.54
C ALA A 133 -5.50 -3.99 0.43
N GLY A 134 -5.04 -3.39 -0.67
CA GLY A 134 -4.43 -4.08 -1.80
C GLY A 134 -3.00 -3.59 -2.02
N ILE A 135 -2.05 -4.50 -2.14
CA ILE A 135 -0.64 -4.17 -2.41
C ILE A 135 -0.17 -4.92 -3.64
N ASN A 136 0.38 -4.19 -4.60
CA ASN A 136 0.98 -4.76 -5.79
C ASN A 136 2.33 -4.09 -6.09
N TYR A 137 3.25 -4.83 -6.70
CA TYR A 137 4.58 -4.34 -7.09
C TYR A 137 4.80 -4.54 -8.58
N GLY A 138 5.30 -3.52 -9.26
CA GLY A 138 5.60 -3.60 -10.68
C GLY A 138 5.85 -2.22 -11.32
N PRO A 139 6.02 -2.20 -12.64
CA PRO A 139 6.30 -0.98 -13.38
C PRO A 139 5.13 -0.01 -13.36
N CYS A 140 5.45 1.28 -13.24
CA CYS A 140 4.51 2.38 -13.29
C CYS A 140 5.01 3.48 -14.22
N ILE A 141 4.08 4.28 -14.72
CA ILE A 141 4.37 5.58 -15.33
C ILE A 141 3.92 6.69 -14.40
N ALA A 142 4.71 7.76 -14.32
CA ALA A 142 4.33 8.98 -13.64
C ALA A 142 3.83 10.00 -14.66
N VAL A 143 2.78 10.73 -14.28
CA VAL A 143 2.18 11.81 -15.08
C VAL A 143 1.80 12.95 -14.17
N THR A 144 1.71 14.17 -14.71
CA THR A 144 1.08 15.29 -14.00
C THR A 144 -0.40 15.34 -14.37
N LEU A 145 -1.26 15.18 -13.38
CA LEU A 145 -2.72 15.28 -13.52
C LEU A 145 -3.27 16.21 -12.44
N ASN A 146 -4.06 17.21 -12.84
CA ASN A 146 -4.61 18.23 -11.93
C ASN A 146 -3.54 18.86 -11.04
N ASP A 147 -2.44 19.30 -11.63
CA ASP A 147 -1.28 19.92 -10.96
C ASP A 147 -0.63 19.03 -9.87
N ARG A 148 -0.78 17.72 -9.98
CA ARG A 148 -0.18 16.75 -9.05
C ARG A 148 0.47 15.59 -9.80
N LEU A 149 1.60 15.15 -9.29
CA LEU A 149 2.25 13.95 -9.78
C LEU A 149 1.42 12.72 -9.36
N ASP A 150 0.98 11.96 -10.33
CA ASP A 150 0.17 10.74 -10.16
C ASP A 150 0.83 9.55 -10.86
N TYR A 151 0.36 8.34 -10.58
CA TYR A 151 0.86 7.13 -11.19
C TYR A 151 -0.23 6.36 -11.93
N PHE A 152 0.18 5.77 -13.05
CA PHE A 152 -0.69 4.97 -13.90
C PHE A 152 -0.01 3.65 -14.31
N GLY A 153 -0.84 2.74 -14.80
CA GLY A 153 -0.40 1.44 -15.29
C GLY A 153 -1.18 0.28 -14.68
N SER A 154 -0.92 -0.91 -15.22
CA SER A 154 -1.55 -2.15 -14.72
C SER A 154 -1.24 -2.41 -13.25
N THR A 155 -0.05 -2.03 -12.79
CA THR A 155 0.37 -2.16 -11.38
C THR A 155 -0.59 -1.43 -10.43
N VAL A 156 -0.93 -0.18 -10.75
CA VAL A 156 -1.86 0.65 -9.98
C VAL A 156 -3.28 0.06 -10.02
N ASN A 157 -3.72 -0.34 -11.21
CA ASN A 157 -5.05 -0.92 -11.40
C ASN A 157 -5.23 -2.24 -10.65
N ILE A 158 -4.21 -3.11 -10.66
CA ILE A 158 -4.23 -4.36 -9.90
C ILE A 158 -4.35 -4.05 -8.40
N ALA A 159 -3.48 -3.20 -7.82
CA ALA A 159 -3.53 -2.85 -6.41
C ALA A 159 -4.93 -2.37 -5.98
N ALA A 160 -5.56 -1.50 -6.78
CA ALA A 160 -6.91 -1.03 -6.53
C ALA A 160 -7.97 -2.16 -6.56
N ARG A 161 -7.81 -3.18 -7.45
CA ARG A 161 -8.74 -4.31 -7.53
C ARG A 161 -8.57 -5.30 -6.37
N LEU A 162 -7.36 -5.44 -5.83
CA LEU A 162 -7.10 -6.32 -4.69
C LEU A 162 -7.91 -5.91 -3.45
N VAL A 163 -8.16 -4.62 -3.26
CA VAL A 163 -9.01 -4.10 -2.15
C VAL A 163 -10.40 -4.75 -2.17
N GLY A 164 -10.97 -4.97 -3.36
CA GLY A 164 -12.29 -5.60 -3.51
C GLY A 164 -12.34 -7.07 -3.09
N LEU A 165 -11.19 -7.73 -2.92
CA LEU A 165 -11.10 -9.12 -2.45
C LEU A 165 -10.98 -9.21 -0.93
N CYS A 166 -10.78 -8.10 -0.24
CA CYS A 166 -10.65 -8.06 1.22
C CYS A 166 -12.00 -8.27 1.92
N ARG A 167 -11.94 -8.88 3.10
CA ARG A 167 -13.10 -9.15 3.97
C ARG A 167 -13.28 -8.06 5.05
N GLY A 168 -12.22 -7.32 5.35
CA GLY A 168 -12.15 -6.28 6.38
C GLY A 168 -11.15 -6.63 7.48
N GLY A 169 -10.26 -5.69 7.79
CA GLY A 169 -9.15 -5.93 8.72
C GLY A 169 -8.02 -6.78 8.13
N ASP A 170 -8.07 -7.09 6.84
CA ASP A 170 -7.13 -7.90 6.09
C ASP A 170 -6.54 -7.14 4.90
N ALA A 171 -5.49 -7.71 4.31
CA ALA A 171 -4.87 -7.18 3.10
C ALA A 171 -4.70 -8.29 2.06
N VAL A 172 -4.88 -7.95 0.79
CA VAL A 172 -4.55 -8.85 -0.32
C VAL A 172 -3.33 -8.31 -1.06
N ILE A 173 -2.33 -9.17 -1.25
CA ILE A 173 -1.07 -8.83 -1.90
C ILE A 173 -0.85 -9.69 -3.14
N SER A 174 -0.17 -9.11 -4.14
CA SER A 174 0.21 -9.86 -5.36
C SER A 174 1.32 -10.87 -5.10
N SER A 175 1.51 -11.80 -6.04
CA SER A 175 2.58 -12.81 -6.00
C SER A 175 3.96 -12.17 -5.96
N GLU A 176 4.16 -11.05 -6.63
CA GLU A 176 5.40 -10.29 -6.65
C GLU A 176 5.75 -9.76 -5.26
N VAL A 177 4.75 -9.21 -4.55
CA VAL A 177 4.91 -8.75 -3.17
C VAL A 177 5.11 -9.94 -2.22
N ARG A 178 4.36 -11.04 -2.41
CA ARG A 178 4.44 -12.23 -1.55
C ARG A 178 5.80 -12.92 -1.63
N LYS A 179 6.43 -12.95 -2.82
CA LYS A 179 7.74 -13.58 -3.07
C LYS A 179 8.93 -12.71 -2.69
N ASP A 180 8.70 -11.45 -2.32
CA ASP A 180 9.78 -10.60 -1.82
C ASP A 180 10.35 -11.16 -0.52
N ALA A 181 11.66 -11.37 -0.46
CA ALA A 181 12.32 -12.07 0.65
C ALA A 181 12.17 -11.32 1.99
N GLU A 182 12.13 -9.98 1.96
CA GLU A 182 11.97 -9.16 3.15
C GLU A 182 10.51 -9.20 3.65
N VAL A 183 9.54 -9.22 2.73
CA VAL A 183 8.12 -9.42 3.07
C VAL A 183 7.92 -10.78 3.69
N GLU A 184 8.47 -11.83 3.10
CA GLU A 184 8.36 -13.19 3.63
C GLU A 184 8.97 -13.31 5.03
N ALA A 185 10.16 -12.76 5.24
CA ALA A 185 10.83 -12.77 6.54
C ALA A 185 9.99 -12.00 7.59
N TYR A 186 9.50 -10.81 7.24
CA TYR A 186 8.69 -9.99 8.13
C TYR A 186 7.37 -10.68 8.54
N LEU A 187 6.63 -11.23 7.58
CA LEU A 187 5.36 -11.89 7.85
C LEU A 187 5.51 -13.14 8.73
N ARG A 188 6.59 -13.90 8.51
CA ARG A 188 6.93 -15.08 9.32
C ARG A 188 7.29 -14.69 10.76
N GLU A 189 8.15 -13.69 10.94
CA GLU A 189 8.57 -13.19 12.25
C GLU A 189 7.38 -12.64 13.04
N ALA A 190 6.54 -11.84 12.39
CA ALA A 190 5.35 -11.26 13.00
C ALA A 190 4.21 -12.27 13.23
N ARG A 191 4.33 -13.50 12.71
CA ARG A 191 3.35 -14.60 12.84
C ARG A 191 1.95 -14.21 12.37
N HIS A 192 1.86 -13.49 11.26
CA HIS A 192 0.59 -13.24 10.59
C HIS A 192 0.12 -14.50 9.84
N GLN A 193 -1.18 -14.71 9.78
CA GLN A 193 -1.73 -15.79 8.96
C GLN A 193 -1.72 -15.36 7.49
N ILE A 194 -1.31 -16.28 6.63
CA ILE A 194 -1.29 -16.08 5.17
C ILE A 194 -2.20 -17.13 4.54
N GLU A 195 -3.17 -16.67 3.77
CA GLU A 195 -4.07 -17.50 2.98
C GLU A 195 -3.74 -17.32 1.50
N GLU A 196 -3.50 -18.41 0.79
CA GLU A 196 -3.36 -18.34 -0.67
C GLU A 196 -4.75 -18.08 -1.30
N VAL A 197 -4.79 -17.15 -2.24
CA VAL A 197 -6.01 -16.72 -2.93
C VAL A 197 -5.77 -16.76 -4.43
N ARG A 198 -6.68 -17.39 -5.16
CA ARG A 198 -6.68 -17.34 -6.63
C ARG A 198 -7.96 -16.68 -7.11
N ALA A 199 -7.83 -15.57 -7.84
CA ALA A 199 -8.97 -14.79 -8.27
C ALA A 199 -8.76 -14.17 -9.65
N ALA A 200 -9.88 -13.96 -10.37
CA ALA A 200 -9.93 -13.07 -11.51
C ALA A 200 -10.16 -11.63 -11.03
N LEU A 201 -9.51 -10.67 -11.65
CA LEU A 201 -9.69 -9.25 -11.33
C LEU A 201 -10.51 -8.58 -12.43
N LYS A 202 -11.46 -7.74 -12.05
CA LYS A 202 -12.31 -6.99 -13.00
C LYS A 202 -11.44 -6.17 -13.97
N GLY A 203 -11.67 -6.35 -15.26
CA GLY A 203 -10.88 -5.71 -16.32
C GLY A 203 -9.62 -6.49 -16.74
N PHE A 204 -9.43 -7.71 -16.18
CA PHE A 204 -8.38 -8.66 -16.54
C PHE A 204 -9.01 -10.04 -16.82
N ASP A 205 -10.11 -10.07 -17.56
CA ASP A 205 -11.12 -11.13 -17.62
C ASP A 205 -10.62 -12.53 -18.04
N GLN A 206 -9.42 -12.62 -18.62
CA GLN A 206 -8.83 -13.90 -19.04
C GLN A 206 -7.66 -14.35 -18.14
N LYS A 207 -7.35 -13.61 -17.07
CA LYS A 207 -6.20 -13.87 -16.23
C LYS A 207 -6.63 -14.16 -14.78
N HIS A 208 -6.23 -15.32 -14.27
CA HIS A 208 -6.26 -15.60 -12.85
C HIS A 208 -4.94 -15.16 -12.22
N PHE A 209 -5.05 -14.54 -11.06
CA PHE A 209 -3.93 -14.06 -10.28
C PHE A 209 -3.74 -14.96 -9.08
N ASP A 210 -2.50 -15.42 -8.87
CA ASP A 210 -2.09 -16.04 -7.63
C ASP A 210 -1.73 -14.94 -6.64
N LEU A 211 -2.46 -14.86 -5.55
CA LEU A 211 -2.45 -13.78 -4.57
C LEU A 211 -2.28 -14.38 -3.18
N ALA A 212 -1.96 -13.55 -2.20
CA ALA A 212 -1.98 -13.94 -0.81
C ALA A 212 -2.78 -12.94 0.02
N ARG A 213 -3.58 -13.44 0.96
CA ARG A 213 -4.25 -12.63 1.97
C ARG A 213 -3.46 -12.65 3.26
N ILE A 214 -3.15 -11.48 3.80
CA ILE A 214 -2.57 -11.31 5.11
C ILE A 214 -3.71 -11.08 6.10
N VAL A 215 -3.89 -11.99 7.05
CA VAL A 215 -4.81 -11.82 8.18
C VAL A 215 -3.96 -11.44 9.40
N PRO A 216 -4.04 -10.18 9.87
CA PRO A 216 -3.25 -9.74 11.00
C PRO A 216 -3.60 -10.52 12.27
N ARG A 217 -2.59 -10.87 13.06
CA ARG A 217 -2.73 -11.63 14.31
C ARG A 217 -3.77 -11.03 15.29
N TRP A 218 -3.86 -9.71 15.34
CA TRP A 218 -4.81 -8.99 16.20
C TRP A 218 -6.25 -8.95 15.65
N ALA A 219 -6.43 -9.26 14.35
CA ALA A 219 -7.75 -9.39 13.73
C ALA A 219 -8.33 -10.81 13.88
N MET A 220 -7.53 -11.77 14.37
CA MET A 220 -7.96 -13.14 14.60
C MET A 220 -8.72 -13.23 15.92
N ALA A 221 -9.78 -14.05 15.96
CA ALA A 221 -10.41 -14.41 17.23
C ALA A 221 -9.38 -15.13 18.12
N LYS A 222 -9.50 -14.99 19.47
CA LYS A 222 -8.56 -15.63 20.41
C LYS A 222 -8.50 -17.15 20.24
N SER A 223 -9.57 -17.77 19.73
CA SER A 223 -9.66 -19.19 19.41
C SER A 223 -8.82 -19.63 18.21
N ASP A 224 -8.48 -18.70 17.32
CA ASP A 224 -7.84 -18.99 16.03
C ASP A 224 -6.32 -18.72 16.06
N LEU A 225 -5.80 -18.27 17.22
CA LEU A 225 -4.38 -18.03 17.38
C LEU A 225 -3.63 -19.35 17.48
N PRO A 226 -2.57 -19.59 16.67
CA PRO A 226 -1.73 -20.76 16.80
C PRO A 226 -1.16 -20.81 18.22
N SER A 227 -1.27 -21.98 18.87
CA SER A 227 -0.74 -22.20 20.21
C SER A 227 0.75 -21.87 20.26
N THR A 228 1.14 -21.02 21.19
CA THR A 228 2.55 -20.71 21.47
C THR A 228 3.26 -22.01 21.81
N PRO A 229 4.37 -22.38 21.17
CA PRO A 229 5.16 -23.53 21.61
C PRO A 229 5.54 -23.30 23.07
N LYS A 230 5.19 -24.25 23.93
CA LYS A 230 5.66 -24.26 25.32
C LYS A 230 7.18 -24.29 25.29
N THR A 231 7.81 -23.23 25.76
CA THR A 231 9.25 -23.21 26.01
C THR A 231 9.47 -24.20 27.15
N GLU A 232 9.91 -25.42 26.82
CA GLU A 232 10.46 -26.33 27.82
C GLU A 232 11.68 -25.66 28.43
N ARG A 233 11.55 -25.29 29.69
CA ARG A 233 12.70 -24.89 30.51
C ARG A 233 13.48 -26.17 30.82
N PHE A 234 14.67 -26.26 30.26
CA PHE A 234 15.73 -27.12 30.79
C PHE A 234 16.49 -26.39 31.90
#